data_2bec1f26d120af7b1a273872d92286c6
#
_entry.id   2bec1f26d120af7b1a273872d92286c6
#
_cell.length_a   1.000
_cell.length_b   1.000
_cell.length_c   1.000
_cell.angle_alpha   90.00
_cell.angle_beta   90.00
_cell.angle_gamma   90.00
#
_symmetry.space_group_name_H-M   'P 1'
#
loop_
_entity.id
_entity.type
_entity.pdbx_description
1 polymer ?
#
loop_
_entity_poly.entity_id
_entity_poly.type
_entity_poly.pdbx_seq_one_letter_code
_entity_poly.pdbx_strand_id
1 'polypeptide(L)'
;MPVNPRSTASIYGHPIHAMIVPIPIVCFVGTFITDLVYWQSANMMWADISAWLLAIGLVVSVFAVIAGIIDFVGDVRIRALPHAWVHAGGNAIAFVLSIFNAFIHSRDAYTSVVPTGLILSGVVVLILLVTGWLGGTMVFRDGVGVRSDRGP
;
A
#
# COMPACT_ATOMS: atom_id res chain seq x y z
N MET A 1 -21.25 22.44 11.16
CA MET A 1 -20.11 21.51 11.25
C MET A 1 -19.41 21.50 9.90
N PRO A 2 -18.07 21.44 9.82
CA PRO A 2 -17.37 21.39 8.54
C PRO A 2 -17.75 20.09 7.80
N VAL A 3 -17.90 20.19 6.49
CA VAL A 3 -18.20 19.04 5.62
C VAL A 3 -16.94 18.18 5.51
N ASN A 4 -17.05 16.86 5.70
CA ASN A 4 -15.94 15.92 5.54
C ASN A 4 -15.28 16.04 4.16
N PRO A 5 -13.94 15.85 4.04
CA PRO A 5 -13.27 15.75 2.76
C PRO A 5 -13.83 14.59 1.94
N ARG A 6 -14.10 14.84 0.66
CA ARG A 6 -14.73 13.82 -0.19
C ARG A 6 -13.67 13.00 -0.94
N SER A 7 -13.87 11.68 -1.04
CA SER A 7 -13.19 10.89 -2.06
C SER A 7 -13.82 11.19 -3.42
N THR A 8 -13.02 11.68 -4.36
CA THR A 8 -13.44 11.97 -5.74
C THR A 8 -13.39 10.72 -6.60
N ALA A 9 -12.45 9.80 -6.33
CA ALA A 9 -12.40 8.48 -6.92
C ALA A 9 -13.35 7.53 -6.20
N SER A 10 -14.66 7.63 -6.49
CA SER A 10 -15.67 6.82 -5.84
C SER A 10 -16.69 6.23 -6.82
N ILE A 11 -17.20 5.03 -6.52
CA ILE A 11 -18.30 4.38 -7.25
C ILE A 11 -19.48 4.23 -6.28
N TYR A 12 -20.62 4.78 -6.64
CA TYR A 12 -21.82 4.80 -5.78
C TYR A 12 -21.56 5.32 -4.35
N GLY A 13 -20.61 6.25 -4.20
CA GLY A 13 -20.24 6.82 -2.91
C GLY A 13 -19.22 5.97 -2.11
N HIS A 14 -18.73 4.87 -2.65
CA HIS A 14 -17.68 4.05 -2.05
C HIS A 14 -16.31 4.48 -2.54
N PRO A 15 -15.37 4.87 -1.65
CA PRO A 15 -14.02 5.28 -2.02
C PRO A 15 -13.21 4.13 -2.60
N ILE A 16 -12.81 4.21 -3.88
CA ILE A 16 -12.09 3.13 -4.57
C ILE A 16 -10.74 2.85 -3.90
N HIS A 17 -9.98 3.91 -3.58
CA HIS A 17 -8.68 3.78 -2.94
C HIS A 17 -8.75 2.94 -1.65
N ALA A 18 -9.65 3.30 -0.73
CA ALA A 18 -9.79 2.61 0.55
C ALA A 18 -10.24 1.14 0.40
N MET A 19 -11.01 0.82 -0.65
CA MET A 19 -11.47 -0.55 -0.92
C MET A 19 -10.36 -1.43 -1.49
N ILE A 20 -9.45 -0.88 -2.30
CA ILE A 20 -8.42 -1.66 -3.00
C ILE A 20 -7.15 -1.83 -2.15
N VAL A 21 -6.77 -0.83 -1.36
CA VAL A 21 -5.52 -0.79 -0.58
C VAL A 21 -5.27 -2.01 0.31
N PRO A 22 -6.25 -2.68 0.93
CA PRO A 22 -5.99 -3.89 1.71
C PRO A 22 -5.29 -5.00 0.91
N ILE A 23 -5.55 -5.11 -0.39
CA ILE A 23 -4.98 -6.19 -1.23
C ILE A 23 -3.45 -6.06 -1.35
N PRO A 24 -2.87 -4.93 -1.82
CA PRO A 24 -1.43 -4.79 -1.89
C PRO A 24 -0.75 -4.84 -0.52
N ILE A 25 -1.38 -4.35 0.54
CA ILE A 25 -0.84 -4.46 1.90
C ILE A 25 -0.67 -5.94 2.28
N VAL A 26 -1.71 -6.77 2.10
CA VAL A 26 -1.63 -8.21 2.39
C VAL A 26 -0.57 -8.89 1.51
N CYS A 27 -0.46 -8.52 0.24
CA CYS A 27 0.54 -9.06 -0.65
C CYS A 27 1.97 -8.74 -0.19
N PHE A 28 2.27 -7.48 0.15
CA PHE A 28 3.62 -7.08 0.56
C PHE A 28 4.00 -7.62 1.96
N VAL A 29 3.05 -7.65 2.89
CA VAL A 29 3.26 -8.31 4.20
C VAL A 29 3.45 -9.81 4.00
N GLY A 30 2.66 -10.43 3.14
CA GLY A 30 2.79 -11.84 2.76
C GLY A 30 4.17 -12.14 2.15
N THR A 31 4.67 -11.27 1.26
CA THR A 31 6.02 -11.39 0.70
C THR A 31 7.08 -11.42 1.81
N PHE A 32 7.03 -10.50 2.77
CA PHE A 32 7.99 -10.48 3.87
C PHE A 32 7.93 -11.77 4.70
N ILE A 33 6.73 -12.27 4.98
CA ILE A 33 6.55 -13.53 5.73
C ILE A 33 7.11 -14.72 4.94
N THR A 34 6.83 -14.81 3.63
CA THR A 34 7.31 -15.92 2.79
C THR A 34 8.83 -15.84 2.57
N ASP A 35 9.42 -14.64 2.49
CA ASP A 35 10.86 -14.43 2.49
C ASP A 35 11.54 -14.93 3.77
N LEU A 36 10.93 -14.68 4.94
CA LEU A 36 11.41 -15.21 6.23
C LEU A 36 11.35 -16.73 6.26
N VAL A 37 10.26 -17.32 5.76
CA VAL A 37 10.12 -18.79 5.71
C VAL A 37 11.13 -19.38 4.71
N TYR A 38 11.35 -18.74 3.57
CA TYR A 38 12.41 -19.13 2.63
C TYR A 38 13.78 -19.11 3.27
N TRP A 39 14.12 -18.03 3.98
CA TRP A 39 15.39 -17.88 4.69
C TRP A 39 15.64 -19.02 5.68
N GLN A 40 14.58 -19.50 6.38
CA GLN A 40 14.70 -20.58 7.37
C GLN A 40 14.74 -21.98 6.75
N SER A 41 14.01 -22.19 5.64
CA SER A 41 13.76 -23.52 5.09
C SER A 41 14.55 -23.83 3.82
N ALA A 42 15.07 -22.82 3.14
CA ALA A 42 15.64 -22.89 1.80
C ALA A 42 14.72 -23.61 0.77
N ASN A 43 13.41 -23.66 1.04
CA ASN A 43 12.44 -24.31 0.15
C ASN A 43 11.94 -23.27 -0.89
N MET A 44 12.20 -23.60 -2.14
CA MET A 44 11.94 -22.74 -3.31
C MET A 44 10.50 -22.32 -3.47
N MET A 45 9.56 -23.16 -3.04
CA MET A 45 8.13 -22.84 -3.08
C MET A 45 7.85 -21.48 -2.43
N TRP A 46 8.55 -21.14 -1.34
CA TRP A 46 8.33 -19.88 -0.64
C TRP A 46 8.89 -18.67 -1.42
N ALA A 47 10.03 -18.84 -2.11
CA ALA A 47 10.54 -17.81 -3.00
C ALA A 47 9.61 -17.54 -4.19
N ASP A 48 9.03 -18.58 -4.77
CA ASP A 48 8.04 -18.47 -5.85
C ASP A 48 6.77 -17.76 -5.36
N ILE A 49 6.28 -18.11 -4.17
CA ILE A 49 5.12 -17.42 -3.56
C ILE A 49 5.43 -15.95 -3.33
N SER A 50 6.63 -15.60 -2.82
CA SER A 50 7.05 -14.20 -2.66
C SER A 50 7.01 -13.44 -3.98
N ALA A 51 7.55 -14.01 -5.05
CA ALA A 51 7.56 -13.39 -6.38
C ALA A 51 6.13 -13.13 -6.90
N TRP A 52 5.22 -14.09 -6.74
CA TRP A 52 3.82 -13.93 -7.12
C TRP A 52 3.09 -12.88 -6.28
N LEU A 53 3.31 -12.86 -4.97
CA LEU A 53 2.72 -11.86 -4.08
C LEU A 53 3.21 -10.45 -4.45
N LEU A 54 4.52 -10.28 -4.73
CA LEU A 54 5.06 -9.01 -5.21
C LEU A 54 4.40 -8.57 -6.52
N ALA A 55 4.29 -9.48 -7.49
CA ALA A 55 3.68 -9.17 -8.78
C ALA A 55 2.20 -8.74 -8.63
N ILE A 56 1.40 -9.50 -7.89
CA ILE A 56 -0.01 -9.18 -7.64
C ILE A 56 -0.12 -7.87 -6.86
N GLY A 57 0.68 -7.70 -5.80
CA GLY A 57 0.70 -6.49 -4.99
C GLY A 57 1.01 -5.25 -5.83
N LEU A 58 2.02 -5.31 -6.70
CA LEU A 58 2.39 -4.20 -7.58
C LEU A 58 1.29 -3.86 -8.59
N VAL A 59 0.72 -4.87 -9.27
CA VAL A 59 -0.37 -4.65 -10.24
C VAL A 59 -1.56 -3.96 -9.57
N VAL A 60 -1.99 -4.43 -8.40
CA VAL A 60 -3.13 -3.84 -7.69
C VAL A 60 -2.76 -2.47 -7.12
N SER A 61 -1.50 -2.27 -6.69
CA SER A 61 -1.02 -0.96 -6.22
C SER A 61 -1.13 0.13 -7.28
N VAL A 62 -0.97 -0.18 -8.57
CA VAL A 62 -1.14 0.82 -9.65
C VAL A 62 -2.54 1.43 -9.60
N PHE A 63 -3.58 0.61 -9.46
CA PHE A 63 -4.96 1.09 -9.37
C PHE A 63 -5.21 1.86 -8.07
N ALA A 64 -4.65 1.40 -6.95
CA ALA A 64 -4.75 2.10 -5.68
C ALA A 64 -4.06 3.47 -5.73
N VAL A 65 -2.87 3.56 -6.34
CA VAL A 65 -2.12 4.82 -6.53
C VAL A 65 -2.90 5.79 -7.40
N ILE A 66 -3.45 5.33 -8.53
CA ILE A 66 -4.26 6.17 -9.42
C ILE A 66 -5.47 6.74 -8.66
N ALA A 67 -6.23 5.90 -7.97
CA ALA A 67 -7.38 6.34 -7.18
C ALA A 67 -6.96 7.32 -6.07
N GLY A 68 -5.85 7.05 -5.37
CA GLY A 68 -5.31 7.92 -4.34
C GLY A 68 -4.87 9.29 -4.87
N ILE A 69 -4.24 9.34 -6.06
CA ILE A 69 -3.88 10.60 -6.73
C ILE A 69 -5.13 11.39 -7.10
N ILE A 70 -6.16 10.73 -7.65
CA ILE A 70 -7.42 11.39 -7.99
C ILE A 70 -8.06 12.00 -6.74
N ASP A 71 -8.10 11.29 -5.62
CA ASP A 71 -8.62 11.81 -4.35
C ASP A 71 -7.77 12.99 -3.84
N PHE A 72 -6.44 12.84 -3.85
CA PHE A 72 -5.50 13.84 -3.36
C PHE A 72 -5.56 15.14 -4.17
N VAL A 73 -5.68 15.05 -5.50
CA VAL A 73 -5.80 16.23 -6.38
C VAL A 73 -7.23 16.77 -6.36
N GLY A 74 -8.22 15.92 -6.23
CA GLY A 74 -9.64 16.26 -6.36
C GLY A 74 -10.22 17.09 -5.19
N ASP A 75 -9.68 16.95 -3.98
CA ASP A 75 -10.16 17.73 -2.81
C ASP A 75 -9.02 18.44 -2.08
N VAL A 76 -9.05 19.77 -2.11
CA VAL A 76 -8.05 20.63 -1.45
C VAL A 76 -7.97 20.39 0.07
N ARG A 77 -9.04 19.92 0.69
CA ARG A 77 -9.08 19.63 2.13
C ARG A 77 -8.24 18.42 2.49
N ILE A 78 -8.11 17.43 1.59
CA ILE A 78 -7.18 16.30 1.76
C ILE A 78 -5.74 16.81 1.74
N ARG A 79 -5.39 17.68 0.77
CA ARG A 79 -4.05 18.28 0.68
C ARG A 79 -3.71 19.22 1.85
N ALA A 80 -4.71 19.75 2.53
CA ALA A 80 -4.52 20.57 3.72
C ALA A 80 -4.10 19.76 4.96
N LEU A 81 -4.24 18.42 4.93
CA LEU A 81 -3.84 17.54 6.02
C LEU A 81 -2.33 17.23 5.91
N PRO A 82 -1.50 17.62 6.91
CA PRO A 82 -0.04 17.36 6.84
C PRO A 82 0.29 15.87 6.70
N HIS A 83 -0.44 15.01 7.41
CA HIS A 83 -0.22 13.56 7.36
C HIS A 83 -0.67 12.90 6.05
N ALA A 84 -1.49 13.58 5.22
CA ALA A 84 -1.80 13.09 3.88
C ALA A 84 -0.56 13.12 2.96
N TRP A 85 0.32 14.10 3.12
CA TRP A 85 1.59 14.18 2.38
C TRP A 85 2.57 13.06 2.81
N VAL A 86 2.65 12.80 4.12
CA VAL A 86 3.50 11.71 4.65
C VAL A 86 2.96 10.36 4.18
N HIS A 87 1.63 10.16 4.20
CA HIS A 87 0.98 8.96 3.69
C HIS A 87 1.27 8.77 2.19
N ALA A 88 1.06 9.79 1.37
CA ALA A 88 1.29 9.72 -0.07
C ALA A 88 2.78 9.48 -0.40
N GLY A 89 3.69 10.25 0.21
CA GLY A 89 5.13 10.12 0.00
C GLY A 89 5.68 8.77 0.47
N GLY A 90 5.26 8.31 1.64
CA GLY A 90 5.66 7.01 2.16
C GLY A 90 5.19 5.85 1.28
N ASN A 91 3.94 5.89 0.79
CA ASN A 91 3.45 4.88 -0.13
C ASN A 91 4.14 4.93 -1.50
N ALA A 92 4.50 6.12 -2.00
CA ALA A 92 5.30 6.25 -3.22
C ALA A 92 6.68 5.58 -3.05
N ILE A 93 7.35 5.79 -1.91
CA ILE A 93 8.61 5.13 -1.58
C ILE A 93 8.42 3.61 -1.48
N ALA A 94 7.40 3.14 -0.75
CA ALA A 94 7.10 1.72 -0.63
C ALA A 94 6.86 1.06 -2.00
N PHE A 95 6.12 1.73 -2.89
CA PHE A 95 5.85 1.25 -4.24
C PHE A 95 7.14 1.11 -5.07
N VAL A 96 8.00 2.14 -5.05
CA VAL A 96 9.29 2.12 -5.76
C VAL A 96 10.20 1.01 -5.21
N LEU A 97 10.31 0.87 -3.88
CA LEU A 97 11.09 -0.19 -3.25
C LEU A 97 10.54 -1.58 -3.62
N SER A 98 9.22 -1.74 -3.72
CA SER A 98 8.59 -3.00 -4.13
C SER A 98 8.88 -3.35 -5.59
N ILE A 99 8.99 -2.35 -6.48
CA ILE A 99 9.45 -2.56 -7.87
C ILE A 99 10.89 -3.09 -7.87
N PHE A 100 11.79 -2.44 -7.14
CA PHE A 100 13.17 -2.93 -7.03
C PHE A 100 13.23 -4.33 -6.44
N ASN A 101 12.40 -4.61 -5.44
CA ASN A 101 12.32 -5.92 -4.81
C ASN A 101 11.83 -7.00 -5.79
N ALA A 102 10.86 -6.67 -6.66
CA ALA A 102 10.40 -7.58 -7.70
C ALA A 102 11.52 -7.92 -8.71
N PHE A 103 12.34 -6.93 -9.09
CA PHE A 103 13.51 -7.20 -9.93
C PHE A 103 14.55 -8.08 -9.23
N ILE A 104 14.72 -7.96 -7.92
CA ILE A 104 15.61 -8.82 -7.14
C ILE A 104 15.07 -10.25 -7.13
N HIS A 105 13.79 -10.44 -6.85
CA HIS A 105 13.15 -11.74 -6.83
C HIS A 105 13.08 -12.43 -8.21
N SER A 106 13.19 -11.67 -9.30
CA SER A 106 13.15 -12.20 -10.67
C SER A 106 14.50 -12.59 -11.27
N ARG A 107 15.63 -12.20 -10.63
CA ARG A 107 16.96 -12.40 -11.24
C ARG A 107 17.45 -13.83 -11.20
N ASP A 108 17.48 -14.39 -10.03
CA ASP A 108 17.91 -15.75 -9.73
C ASP A 108 17.10 -16.18 -8.53
N ALA A 109 16.14 -17.02 -8.76
CA ALA A 109 15.16 -17.39 -7.76
C ALA A 109 15.78 -17.86 -6.42
N TYR A 110 17.03 -18.28 -6.44
CA TYR A 110 17.63 -19.00 -5.33
C TYR A 110 18.55 -18.19 -4.43
N THR A 111 19.20 -17.15 -4.93
CA THR A 111 20.21 -16.39 -4.16
C THR A 111 19.84 -14.93 -3.94
N SER A 112 18.85 -14.41 -4.66
CA SER A 112 18.48 -13.00 -4.61
C SER A 112 17.55 -12.62 -3.46
N VAL A 113 16.72 -13.56 -2.96
CA VAL A 113 15.78 -13.28 -1.86
C VAL A 113 16.54 -12.92 -0.58
N VAL A 114 17.63 -13.64 -0.27
CA VAL A 114 18.40 -13.42 0.96
C VAL A 114 19.82 -12.96 0.62
N PRO A 115 20.31 -11.84 1.20
CA PRO A 115 19.63 -11.01 2.21
C PRO A 115 18.80 -9.86 1.62
N THR A 116 19.03 -9.48 0.38
CA THR A 116 18.59 -8.17 -0.17
C THR A 116 17.07 -8.09 -0.32
N GLY A 117 16.43 -9.12 -0.89
CA GLY A 117 14.98 -9.17 -1.03
C GLY A 117 14.26 -9.10 0.31
N LEU A 118 14.72 -9.91 1.28
CA LEU A 118 14.20 -9.94 2.64
C LEU A 118 14.30 -8.57 3.34
N ILE A 119 15.44 -7.87 3.20
CA ILE A 119 15.63 -6.54 3.79
C ILE A 119 14.66 -5.55 3.16
N LEU A 120 14.52 -5.56 1.83
CA LEU A 120 13.59 -4.67 1.13
C LEU A 120 12.15 -4.94 1.53
N SER A 121 11.73 -6.20 1.59
CA SER A 121 10.39 -6.58 2.05
C SER A 121 10.12 -6.08 3.47
N GLY A 122 11.09 -6.23 4.37
CA GLY A 122 10.99 -5.72 5.75
C GLY A 122 10.86 -4.20 5.82
N VAL A 123 11.66 -3.46 5.03
CA VAL A 123 11.58 -1.99 4.95
C VAL A 123 10.22 -1.55 4.41
N VAL A 124 9.72 -2.22 3.36
CA VAL A 124 8.38 -1.93 2.81
C VAL A 124 7.30 -2.14 3.86
N VAL A 125 7.34 -3.24 4.62
CA VAL A 125 6.37 -3.50 5.69
C VAL A 125 6.41 -2.41 6.76
N LEU A 126 7.60 -1.98 7.20
CA LEU A 126 7.72 -0.90 8.18
C LEU A 126 7.11 0.42 7.67
N ILE A 127 7.34 0.78 6.42
CA ILE A 127 6.73 1.95 5.80
C ILE A 127 5.19 1.79 5.76
N LEU A 128 4.69 0.63 5.36
CA LEU A 128 3.26 0.36 5.28
C LEU A 128 2.56 0.40 6.64
N LEU A 129 3.22 0.00 7.72
CA LEU A 129 2.68 0.15 9.07
C LEU A 129 2.45 1.63 9.42
N VAL A 130 3.42 2.49 9.12
CA VAL A 130 3.31 3.93 9.37
C VAL A 130 2.25 4.56 8.46
N THR A 131 2.32 4.30 7.15
CA THR A 131 1.39 4.90 6.19
C THR A 131 -0.02 4.35 6.35
N GLY A 132 -0.19 3.08 6.71
CA GLY A 132 -1.48 2.48 7.04
C GLY A 132 -2.12 3.13 8.27
N TRP A 133 -1.34 3.39 9.31
CA TRP A 133 -1.81 4.15 10.48
C TRP A 133 -2.28 5.56 10.09
N LEU A 134 -1.51 6.28 9.26
CA LEU A 134 -1.88 7.61 8.79
C LEU A 134 -3.13 7.58 7.90
N GLY A 135 -3.25 6.57 7.02
CA GLY A 135 -4.46 6.35 6.22
C GLY A 135 -5.70 6.11 7.09
N GLY A 136 -5.56 5.28 8.13
CA GLY A 136 -6.61 5.08 9.13
C GLY A 136 -6.99 6.38 9.85
N THR A 137 -6.01 7.21 10.20
CA THR A 137 -6.26 8.53 10.79
C THR A 137 -7.09 9.41 9.86
N MET A 138 -6.76 9.45 8.56
CA MET A 138 -7.50 10.23 7.57
C MET A 138 -8.97 9.79 7.46
N VAL A 139 -9.23 8.49 7.53
CA VAL A 139 -10.60 7.95 7.44
C VAL A 139 -11.36 8.15 8.77
N PHE A 140 -10.78 7.71 9.88
CA PHE A 140 -11.52 7.59 11.14
C PHE A 140 -11.53 8.88 11.99
N ARG A 141 -10.54 9.75 11.85
CA ARG A 141 -10.47 11.02 12.59
C ARG A 141 -10.86 12.23 11.75
N ASP A 142 -10.37 12.28 10.49
CA ASP A 142 -10.60 13.41 9.61
C ASP A 142 -11.80 13.22 8.69
N GLY A 143 -12.40 12.03 8.67
CA GLY A 143 -13.60 11.70 7.91
C GLY A 143 -13.41 11.69 6.39
N VAL A 144 -12.17 11.49 5.90
CA VAL A 144 -11.89 11.44 4.46
C VAL A 144 -12.66 10.29 3.80
N GLY A 145 -13.50 10.62 2.82
CA GLY A 145 -14.34 9.65 2.13
C GLY A 145 -15.55 9.15 2.93
N VAL A 146 -15.71 9.60 4.17
CA VAL A 146 -16.86 9.25 5.00
C VAL A 146 -18.02 10.21 4.73
N ARG A 147 -19.20 9.66 4.43
CA ARG A 147 -20.41 10.44 4.20
C ARG A 147 -20.79 11.15 5.50
N SER A 148 -20.87 12.48 5.48
CA SER A 148 -21.48 13.20 6.58
C SER A 148 -22.98 13.04 6.46
N ASP A 149 -23.60 12.25 7.35
CA ASP A 149 -25.05 12.21 7.48
C ASP A 149 -25.54 13.57 7.96
N ARG A 150 -25.82 14.44 7.00
CA ARG A 150 -26.74 15.53 7.22
C ARG A 150 -28.09 14.97 6.80
N GLY A 151 -28.90 14.62 7.78
CA GLY A 151 -30.34 14.46 7.58
C GLY A 151 -30.90 15.69 6.89
N PRO A 152 -32.05 15.57 6.25
CA PRO A 152 -32.72 16.65 5.56
C PRO A 152 -32.96 17.85 6.46
#